data_a01cce9b7cb25387db11de795c0d59bc
#
_entry.id   a01cce9b7cb25387db11de795c0d59bc
#
_cell.length_a   1.000
_cell.length_b   1.000
_cell.length_c   1.000
_cell.angle_alpha   90.00
_cell.angle_beta   90.00
_cell.angle_gamma   90.00
#
_symmetry.space_group_name_H-M   'P 1'
#
loop_
_entity.id
_entity.type
_entity.pdbx_description
1 polymer ?
#
loop_
_entity_poly.entity_id
_entity_poly.type
_entity_poly.pdbx_seq_one_letter_code
_entity_poly.pdbx_strand_id
1 'polypeptide(L)'
;LPVELEVEKMLGLDGKEQIEEYGIEPFIKHCKESVWKYKGMWEDFSSTVGFWADMDNPYVTYDNNFIESEWWALKQIWDKGLLYKGFKIVPYCPRCGTPLSSHEVAQGYKTLKERTAVVRFKIVGEDAYFLAWTTTPWTLCSNIALCVNPDETYARVKAADGFTYIMAKALLDKVLGGIEREEGTPAYEIIEEYKGKDFEYKEYEPLYQCAKDCADKQHKKAFFVYCDNYVTMEDGTGIVHIAPAFGEDDARVGRKYDAPFVQMV
;
A
#
# COMPACT_ATOMS: atom_id res chain seq x y z
N LEU A 1 1.22 22.34 -2.05
CA LEU A 1 2.10 21.62 -2.97
C LEU A 1 2.26 22.32 -4.34
N PRO A 2 1.21 22.73 -5.11
CA PRO A 2 1.42 23.41 -6.39
C PRO A 2 2.26 24.69 -6.29
N VAL A 3 2.06 25.50 -5.26
CA VAL A 3 2.85 26.73 -5.01
C VAL A 3 4.31 26.41 -4.74
N GLU A 4 4.60 25.40 -3.93
CA GLU A 4 5.95 24.94 -3.61
C GLU A 4 6.70 24.49 -4.88
N LEU A 5 6.06 23.66 -5.71
CA LEU A 5 6.64 23.18 -6.97
C LEU A 5 6.93 24.32 -7.95
N GLU A 6 6.10 25.36 -7.99
CA GLU A 6 6.36 26.55 -8.83
C GLU A 6 7.53 27.36 -8.30
N VAL A 7 7.65 27.52 -6.97
CA VAL A 7 8.77 28.21 -6.34
C VAL A 7 10.07 27.41 -6.48
N GLU A 8 10.04 26.07 -6.34
CA GLU A 8 11.19 25.22 -6.65
C GLU A 8 11.72 25.48 -8.06
N LYS A 9 10.84 25.49 -9.07
CA LYS A 9 11.22 25.79 -10.46
C LYS A 9 11.79 27.19 -10.61
N MET A 10 11.17 28.17 -9.98
CA MET A 10 11.60 29.58 -10.04
C MET A 10 12.98 29.75 -9.44
N LEU A 11 13.31 29.04 -8.37
CA LEU A 11 14.60 29.09 -7.67
C LEU A 11 15.64 28.11 -8.23
N GLY A 12 15.24 27.21 -9.13
CA GLY A 12 16.12 26.17 -9.68
C GLY A 12 16.45 25.06 -8.69
N LEU A 13 15.56 24.82 -7.71
CA LEU A 13 15.72 23.78 -6.69
C LEU A 13 15.05 22.49 -7.15
N ASP A 14 15.57 21.34 -6.70
CA ASP A 14 15.00 20.02 -6.96
C ASP A 14 14.91 19.19 -5.66
N GLY A 15 13.74 19.23 -5.05
CA GLY A 15 13.38 18.43 -3.90
C GLY A 15 13.80 18.99 -2.54
N LYS A 16 13.44 18.22 -1.52
CA LYS A 16 13.46 18.66 -0.12
C LYS A 16 14.85 19.01 0.40
N GLU A 17 15.89 18.24 0.04
CA GLU A 17 17.25 18.46 0.51
C GLU A 17 17.77 19.84 0.08
N GLN A 18 17.55 20.21 -1.19
CA GLN A 18 17.98 21.52 -1.70
C GLN A 18 17.16 22.67 -1.10
N ILE A 19 15.90 22.45 -0.76
CA ILE A 19 15.07 23.44 -0.04
C ILE A 19 15.62 23.67 1.37
N GLU A 20 16.02 22.62 2.07
CA GLU A 20 16.62 22.70 3.41
C GLU A 20 17.97 23.42 3.37
N GLU A 21 18.81 23.16 2.37
CA GLU A 21 20.07 23.89 2.14
C GLU A 21 19.86 25.39 1.81
N TYR A 22 18.87 25.69 0.96
CA TYR A 22 18.48 27.05 0.63
C TYR A 22 17.97 27.83 1.85
N GLY A 23 17.31 27.16 2.74
CA GLY A 23 16.69 27.68 3.96
C GLY A 23 15.16 27.71 3.87
N ILE A 24 14.53 27.11 4.87
CA ILE A 24 13.06 26.96 4.91
C ILE A 24 12.38 28.34 5.00
N GLU A 25 12.89 29.26 5.82
CA GLU A 25 12.28 30.58 6.01
C GLU A 25 12.26 31.43 4.71
N PRO A 26 13.37 31.61 3.97
CA PRO A 26 13.34 32.32 2.70
C PRO A 26 12.50 31.61 1.64
N PHE A 27 12.49 30.28 1.61
CA PHE A 27 11.62 29.51 0.72
C PHE A 27 10.12 29.77 0.99
N ILE A 28 9.68 29.72 2.26
CA ILE A 28 8.31 30.03 2.66
C ILE A 28 7.94 31.47 2.29
N LYS A 29 8.86 32.42 2.42
CA LYS A 29 8.63 33.81 2.01
C LYS A 29 8.29 33.89 0.52
N HIS A 30 9.06 33.21 -0.34
CA HIS A 30 8.78 33.16 -1.77
C HIS A 30 7.45 32.47 -2.07
N CYS A 31 7.08 31.42 -1.32
CA CYS A 31 5.77 30.78 -1.46
C CYS A 31 4.62 31.75 -1.15
N LYS A 32 4.72 32.52 -0.08
CA LYS A 32 3.72 33.54 0.29
C LYS A 32 3.59 34.62 -0.77
N GLU A 33 4.72 35.13 -1.27
CA GLU A 33 4.76 36.14 -2.35
C GLU A 33 4.13 35.60 -3.64
N SER A 34 4.39 34.35 -3.99
CA SER A 34 3.81 33.69 -5.17
C SER A 34 2.28 33.59 -5.10
N VAL A 35 1.72 33.29 -3.92
CA VAL A 35 0.26 33.24 -3.73
C VAL A 35 -0.38 34.59 -4.07
N TRP A 36 0.17 35.69 -3.58
CA TRP A 36 -0.39 37.02 -3.80
C TRP A 36 -0.26 37.56 -5.23
N LYS A 37 0.69 37.04 -6.00
CA LYS A 37 0.85 37.39 -7.42
C LYS A 37 -0.44 37.15 -8.24
N TYR A 38 -1.19 36.12 -7.92
CA TYR A 38 -2.40 35.74 -8.66
C TYR A 38 -3.69 36.25 -8.04
N LYS A 39 -3.64 36.88 -6.87
CA LYS A 39 -4.85 37.37 -6.16
C LYS A 39 -5.64 38.35 -7.04
N GLY A 40 -4.99 39.36 -7.58
CA GLY A 40 -5.65 40.36 -8.44
C GLY A 40 -6.33 39.73 -9.67
N MET A 41 -5.68 38.74 -10.30
CA MET A 41 -6.28 38.03 -11.44
C MET A 41 -7.55 37.28 -11.05
N TRP A 42 -7.60 36.67 -9.86
CA TRP A 42 -8.79 36.00 -9.34
C TRP A 42 -9.91 37.00 -9.00
N GLU A 43 -9.58 38.14 -8.45
CA GLU A 43 -10.52 39.24 -8.15
C GLU A 43 -11.15 39.78 -9.42
N ASP A 44 -10.34 40.08 -10.44
CA ASP A 44 -10.79 40.55 -11.76
C ASP A 44 -11.68 39.48 -12.44
N PHE A 45 -11.27 38.21 -12.40
CA PHE A 45 -12.05 37.11 -12.95
C PHE A 45 -13.41 36.98 -12.23
N SER A 46 -13.39 36.97 -10.90
CA SER A 46 -14.60 36.86 -10.08
C SER A 46 -15.58 38.02 -10.38
N SER A 47 -15.07 39.23 -10.51
CA SER A 47 -15.84 40.41 -10.88
C SER A 47 -16.44 40.28 -12.29
N THR A 48 -15.65 39.76 -13.25
CA THR A 48 -16.07 39.58 -14.64
C THR A 48 -17.19 38.59 -14.78
N VAL A 49 -17.17 37.48 -14.02
CA VAL A 49 -18.24 36.46 -14.05
C VAL A 49 -19.44 36.80 -13.12
N GLY A 50 -19.39 37.94 -12.45
CA GLY A 50 -20.46 38.40 -11.56
C GLY A 50 -20.54 37.66 -10.23
N PHE A 51 -19.45 37.08 -9.78
CA PHE A 51 -19.34 36.45 -8.45
C PHE A 51 -19.06 37.52 -7.40
N TRP A 52 -19.98 37.65 -6.44
CA TRP A 52 -19.88 38.64 -5.39
C TRP A 52 -19.40 37.99 -4.08
N ALA A 53 -18.28 38.48 -3.58
CA ALA A 53 -17.72 38.10 -2.29
C ALA A 53 -16.99 39.30 -1.68
N ASP A 54 -16.74 39.27 -0.38
CA ASP A 54 -15.91 40.24 0.31
C ASP A 54 -14.42 39.95 -0.03
N MET A 55 -13.93 40.60 -1.08
CA MET A 55 -12.54 40.45 -1.54
C MET A 55 -11.55 41.25 -0.70
N ASP A 56 -12.02 42.22 0.08
CA ASP A 56 -11.19 43.02 0.98
C ASP A 56 -10.78 42.23 2.23
N ASN A 57 -11.62 41.27 2.66
CA ASN A 57 -11.37 40.40 3.80
C ASN A 57 -11.33 38.93 3.36
N PRO A 58 -10.32 38.52 2.58
CA PRO A 58 -10.24 37.16 2.07
C PRO A 58 -9.96 36.15 3.19
N TYR A 59 -10.44 34.93 3.00
CA TYR A 59 -10.12 33.81 3.87
C TYR A 59 -8.71 33.27 3.56
N VAL A 60 -7.76 33.56 4.45
CA VAL A 60 -6.34 33.23 4.24
C VAL A 60 -5.89 32.22 5.28
N THR A 61 -5.59 31.01 4.84
CA THR A 61 -5.29 29.85 5.72
C THR A 61 -3.94 29.91 6.41
N TYR A 62 -3.01 30.78 5.99
CA TYR A 62 -1.73 30.98 6.66
C TYR A 62 -1.70 32.19 7.60
N ASP A 63 -2.81 32.94 7.74
CA ASP A 63 -2.91 34.02 8.71
C ASP A 63 -3.05 33.48 10.13
N ASN A 64 -2.47 34.19 11.08
CA ASN A 64 -2.47 33.77 12.48
C ASN A 64 -3.89 33.65 13.05
N ASN A 65 -4.82 34.48 12.65
CA ASN A 65 -6.22 34.39 13.10
C ASN A 65 -6.88 33.07 12.67
N PHE A 66 -6.59 32.60 11.45
CA PHE A 66 -7.05 31.29 10.98
C PHE A 66 -6.38 30.17 11.76
N ILE A 67 -5.04 30.20 11.87
CA ILE A 67 -4.23 29.18 12.56
C ILE A 67 -4.66 29.07 14.02
N GLU A 68 -4.91 30.17 14.71
CA GLU A 68 -5.36 30.17 16.10
C GLU A 68 -6.73 29.53 16.25
N SER A 69 -7.66 29.82 15.34
CA SER A 69 -8.99 29.22 15.31
C SER A 69 -8.94 27.71 15.05
N GLU A 70 -8.07 27.25 14.15
CA GLU A 70 -7.83 25.84 13.87
C GLU A 70 -7.25 25.12 15.10
N TRP A 71 -6.24 25.70 15.74
CA TRP A 71 -5.68 25.15 16.99
C TRP A 71 -6.70 25.07 18.11
N TRP A 72 -7.57 26.08 18.23
CA TRP A 72 -8.67 26.01 19.17
C TRP A 72 -9.61 24.83 18.90
N ALA A 73 -9.99 24.62 17.64
CA ALA A 73 -10.85 23.50 17.25
C ALA A 73 -10.18 22.14 17.53
N LEU A 74 -8.91 21.99 17.16
CA LEU A 74 -8.13 20.79 17.43
C LEU A 74 -8.01 20.52 18.96
N LYS A 75 -7.84 21.58 19.75
CA LYS A 75 -7.81 21.48 21.22
C LYS A 75 -9.14 20.94 21.79
N GLN A 76 -10.30 21.40 21.24
CA GLN A 76 -11.59 20.86 21.67
C GLN A 76 -11.76 19.37 21.33
N ILE A 77 -11.23 18.93 20.18
CA ILE A 77 -11.24 17.52 19.76
C ILE A 77 -10.34 16.69 20.67
N TRP A 78 -9.14 17.21 20.97
CA TRP A 78 -8.17 16.58 21.89
C TRP A 78 -8.77 16.39 23.30
N ASP A 79 -9.38 17.43 23.87
CA ASP A 79 -9.95 17.38 25.21
C ASP A 79 -11.10 16.37 25.33
N LYS A 80 -11.75 16.03 24.22
CA LYS A 80 -12.76 14.97 24.13
C LYS A 80 -12.16 13.57 23.93
N GLY A 81 -10.84 13.42 23.83
CA GLY A 81 -10.16 12.16 23.58
C GLY A 81 -10.37 11.58 22.19
N LEU A 82 -10.81 12.41 21.23
CA LEU A 82 -11.10 11.97 19.86
C LEU A 82 -9.89 12.08 18.91
N LEU A 83 -8.83 12.78 19.31
CA LEU A 83 -7.57 12.86 18.59
C LEU A 83 -6.58 11.85 19.17
N TYR A 84 -6.13 10.92 18.34
CA TYR A 84 -5.21 9.87 18.74
C TYR A 84 -4.17 9.60 17.66
N LYS A 85 -3.04 8.99 18.03
CA LYS A 85 -2.02 8.54 17.09
C LYS A 85 -2.38 7.16 16.52
N GLY A 86 -2.50 7.05 15.21
CA GLY A 86 -2.87 5.79 14.54
C GLY A 86 -2.15 5.63 13.20
N PHE A 87 -2.33 4.45 12.60
CA PHE A 87 -1.81 4.14 11.27
C PHE A 87 -2.93 4.19 10.24
N LYS A 88 -2.64 4.75 9.08
CA LYS A 88 -3.48 4.72 7.89
C LYS A 88 -2.63 4.41 6.68
N ILE A 89 -3.06 3.44 5.88
CA ILE A 89 -2.40 3.14 4.61
C ILE A 89 -2.86 4.16 3.58
N VAL A 90 -1.90 4.85 2.99
CA VAL A 90 -2.14 5.87 1.96
C VAL A 90 -1.07 5.75 0.87
N PRO A 91 -1.41 6.06 -0.40
CA PRO A 91 -0.41 6.24 -1.44
C PRO A 91 0.61 7.30 -1.03
N TYR A 92 1.87 7.09 -1.35
CA TYR A 92 2.97 7.95 -0.95
C TYR A 92 3.86 8.25 -2.15
N CYS A 93 4.20 9.52 -2.35
CA CYS A 93 5.12 9.95 -3.40
C CYS A 93 6.55 10.01 -2.87
N PRO A 94 7.47 9.13 -3.31
CA PRO A 94 8.86 9.15 -2.83
C PRO A 94 9.63 10.41 -3.26
N ARG A 95 9.26 11.03 -4.39
CA ARG A 95 9.87 12.29 -4.84
C ARG A 95 9.49 13.46 -3.95
N CYS A 96 8.20 13.61 -3.66
CA CYS A 96 7.70 14.74 -2.86
C CYS A 96 7.85 14.51 -1.35
N GLY A 97 8.04 13.25 -0.90
CA GLY A 97 8.07 12.89 0.50
C GLY A 97 6.72 13.09 1.22
N THR A 98 5.61 13.03 0.47
CA THR A 98 4.26 13.32 0.98
C THR A 98 3.25 12.23 0.63
N PRO A 99 2.23 12.01 1.48
CA PRO A 99 1.09 11.19 1.10
C PRO A 99 0.28 11.86 -0.02
N LEU A 100 -0.34 11.05 -0.86
CA LEU A 100 -1.19 11.49 -1.96
C LEU A 100 -2.66 11.28 -1.62
N SER A 101 -3.51 12.19 -2.08
CA SER A 101 -4.95 12.00 -2.03
C SER A 101 -5.42 10.98 -3.07
N SER A 102 -6.59 10.38 -2.85
CA SER A 102 -7.22 9.48 -3.83
C SER A 102 -7.48 10.16 -5.18
N HIS A 103 -7.77 11.46 -5.17
CA HIS A 103 -7.99 12.25 -6.39
C HIS A 103 -6.71 12.41 -7.21
N GLU A 104 -5.57 12.67 -6.59
CA GLU A 104 -4.26 12.76 -7.27
C GLU A 104 -3.88 11.40 -7.87
N VAL A 105 -4.05 10.33 -7.13
CA VAL A 105 -3.76 8.97 -7.60
C VAL A 105 -4.64 8.59 -8.78
N ALA A 106 -5.95 8.91 -8.74
CA ALA A 106 -6.90 8.58 -9.81
C ALA A 106 -6.52 9.17 -11.17
N GLN A 107 -5.83 10.31 -11.19
CA GLN A 107 -5.37 10.98 -12.42
C GLN A 107 -4.07 10.39 -12.99
N GLY A 108 -3.36 9.59 -12.22
CA GLY A 108 -2.02 9.08 -12.56
C GLY A 108 -1.97 7.63 -13.06
N TYR A 109 -3.09 6.92 -13.15
CA TYR A 109 -3.10 5.53 -13.60
C TYR A 109 -2.62 5.38 -15.04
N LYS A 110 -1.65 4.47 -15.22
CA LYS A 110 -1.09 4.10 -16.52
C LYS A 110 -0.84 2.60 -16.56
N THR A 111 -0.99 2.00 -17.74
CA THR A 111 -0.58 0.60 -17.94
C THR A 111 0.94 0.54 -18.06
N LEU A 112 1.56 -0.19 -17.14
CA LEU A 112 3.00 -0.41 -17.09
C LEU A 112 3.29 -1.90 -17.19
N LYS A 113 4.46 -2.24 -17.78
CA LYS A 113 4.98 -3.60 -17.80
C LYS A 113 6.04 -3.73 -16.72
N GLU A 114 5.75 -4.54 -15.71
CA GLU A 114 6.63 -4.75 -14.55
C GLU A 114 6.96 -6.22 -14.36
N ARG A 115 8.05 -6.48 -13.63
CA ARG A 115 8.39 -7.82 -13.19
C ARG A 115 7.57 -8.18 -11.97
N THR A 116 7.03 -9.39 -11.99
CA THR A 116 6.31 -9.98 -10.85
C THR A 116 7.09 -11.16 -10.29
N ALA A 117 6.78 -11.58 -9.08
CA ALA A 117 7.39 -12.74 -8.45
C ALA A 117 6.33 -13.74 -7.99
N VAL A 118 6.59 -15.02 -8.21
CA VAL A 118 5.88 -16.13 -7.56
C VAL A 118 6.80 -16.69 -6.49
N VAL A 119 6.35 -16.71 -5.26
CA VAL A 119 7.16 -17.03 -4.08
C VAL A 119 6.62 -18.28 -3.39
N ARG A 120 7.53 -19.15 -2.97
CA ARG A 120 7.23 -20.39 -2.24
C ARG A 120 7.26 -20.14 -0.74
N PHE A 121 6.18 -20.48 -0.06
CA PHE A 121 6.05 -20.42 1.40
C PHE A 121 5.96 -21.84 1.94
N LYS A 122 6.98 -22.32 2.65
CA LYS A 122 7.03 -23.69 3.18
C LYS A 122 5.94 -23.89 4.23
N ILE A 123 5.14 -24.95 4.08
CA ILE A 123 4.11 -25.30 5.05
C ILE A 123 4.77 -26.02 6.23
N VAL A 124 4.42 -25.60 7.45
CA VAL A 124 4.97 -26.21 8.68
C VAL A 124 4.52 -27.65 8.78
N GLY A 125 5.51 -28.56 8.97
CA GLY A 125 5.27 -29.98 9.14
C GLY A 125 4.95 -30.77 7.87
N GLU A 126 4.99 -30.13 6.69
CA GLU A 126 4.69 -30.76 5.41
C GLU A 126 5.79 -30.50 4.36
N ASP A 127 6.00 -31.48 3.46
CA ASP A 127 6.87 -31.26 2.31
C ASP A 127 6.08 -30.65 1.13
N ALA A 128 5.53 -29.46 1.36
CA ALA A 128 4.75 -28.72 0.39
C ALA A 128 4.89 -27.18 0.62
N TYR A 129 4.54 -26.42 -0.40
CA TYR A 129 4.64 -24.95 -0.40
C TYR A 129 3.35 -24.32 -0.88
N PHE A 130 2.90 -23.27 -0.23
CA PHE A 130 1.98 -22.31 -0.85
C PHE A 130 2.73 -21.48 -1.88
N LEU A 131 2.11 -21.25 -3.05
CA LEU A 131 2.62 -20.32 -4.05
C LEU A 131 1.82 -19.01 -3.98
N ALA A 132 2.48 -17.94 -3.59
CA ALA A 132 1.86 -16.60 -3.61
C ALA A 132 2.54 -15.72 -4.67
N TRP A 133 1.73 -14.89 -5.33
CA TRP A 133 2.18 -13.98 -6.36
C TRP A 133 2.17 -12.54 -5.85
N THR A 134 3.16 -11.75 -6.28
CA THR A 134 3.25 -10.34 -5.93
C THR A 134 3.84 -9.48 -7.07
N THR A 135 3.32 -8.26 -7.21
CA THR A 135 3.90 -7.20 -8.04
C THR A 135 4.91 -6.34 -7.27
N THR A 136 4.94 -6.46 -5.94
CA THR A 136 5.76 -5.63 -5.04
C THR A 136 6.69 -6.51 -4.18
N PRO A 137 7.70 -7.19 -4.75
CA PRO A 137 8.53 -8.15 -4.02
C PRO A 137 9.32 -7.54 -2.85
N TRP A 138 9.54 -6.23 -2.83
CA TRP A 138 10.19 -5.53 -1.71
C TRP A 138 9.35 -5.54 -0.41
N THR A 139 8.03 -5.73 -0.48
CA THR A 139 7.18 -5.84 0.70
C THR A 139 7.22 -7.22 1.37
N LEU A 140 7.83 -8.22 0.74
CA LEU A 140 7.97 -9.59 1.29
C LEU A 140 8.73 -9.64 2.62
N CYS A 141 9.65 -8.71 2.86
CA CYS A 141 10.34 -8.62 4.16
C CYS A 141 9.42 -8.21 5.31
N SER A 142 8.22 -7.72 5.00
CA SER A 142 7.16 -7.40 5.97
C SER A 142 5.98 -8.37 5.90
N ASN A 143 6.13 -9.51 5.21
CA ASN A 143 5.10 -10.54 5.15
C ASN A 143 4.81 -11.10 6.56
N ILE A 144 3.52 -11.19 6.88
CA ILE A 144 3.04 -11.75 8.16
C ILE A 144 1.93 -12.79 8.00
N ALA A 145 1.32 -12.87 6.83
CA ALA A 145 0.28 -13.85 6.53
C ALA A 145 0.19 -14.11 5.02
N LEU A 146 -0.53 -15.16 4.65
CA LEU A 146 -1.06 -15.40 3.31
C LEU A 146 -2.57 -15.25 3.34
N CYS A 147 -3.20 -14.90 2.22
CA CYS A 147 -4.65 -14.83 2.10
C CYS A 147 -5.15 -15.63 0.92
N VAL A 148 -6.22 -16.38 1.15
CA VAL A 148 -6.93 -17.18 0.15
C VAL A 148 -8.41 -16.79 0.10
N ASN A 149 -9.07 -17.05 -1.02
CA ASN A 149 -10.52 -16.91 -1.10
C ASN A 149 -11.20 -18.18 -0.51
N PRO A 150 -12.04 -18.05 0.53
CA PRO A 150 -12.60 -19.21 1.23
C PRO A 150 -13.50 -20.08 0.35
N ASP A 151 -14.14 -19.51 -0.67
CA ASP A 151 -15.13 -20.16 -1.51
C ASP A 151 -14.52 -20.82 -2.76
N GLU A 152 -13.28 -20.45 -3.10
CA GLU A 152 -12.58 -20.94 -4.27
C GLU A 152 -11.93 -22.32 -4.03
N THR A 153 -11.61 -23.01 -5.13
CA THR A 153 -10.97 -24.32 -5.09
C THR A 153 -9.46 -24.20 -5.29
N TYR A 154 -8.71 -24.76 -4.39
CA TYR A 154 -7.25 -24.88 -4.42
C TYR A 154 -6.84 -26.34 -4.64
N ALA A 155 -5.72 -26.54 -5.31
CA ALA A 155 -5.20 -27.87 -5.57
C ALA A 155 -3.79 -28.02 -4.98
N ARG A 156 -3.56 -29.19 -4.40
CA ARG A 156 -2.23 -29.71 -4.07
C ARG A 156 -1.72 -30.45 -5.29
N VAL A 157 -0.61 -30.05 -5.82
CA VAL A 157 -0.05 -30.61 -7.05
C VAL A 157 1.41 -31.01 -6.87
N LYS A 158 1.82 -32.11 -7.49
CA LYS A 158 3.22 -32.47 -7.70
C LYS A 158 3.64 -31.86 -9.02
N ALA A 159 4.56 -30.90 -9.00
CA ALA A 159 5.04 -30.27 -10.21
C ALA A 159 6.26 -31.00 -10.80
N ALA A 160 6.51 -30.78 -12.08
CA ALA A 160 7.63 -31.41 -12.82
C ALA A 160 9.01 -31.01 -12.29
N ASP A 161 9.13 -29.88 -11.59
CA ASP A 161 10.35 -29.44 -10.89
C ASP A 161 10.66 -30.23 -9.61
N GLY A 162 9.81 -31.20 -9.27
CA GLY A 162 10.00 -32.09 -8.11
C GLY A 162 9.39 -31.58 -6.82
N PHE A 163 8.81 -30.39 -6.77
CA PHE A 163 8.19 -29.84 -5.57
C PHE A 163 6.67 -30.10 -5.54
N THR A 164 6.12 -30.02 -4.33
CA THR A 164 4.67 -30.06 -4.12
C THR A 164 4.18 -28.65 -3.80
N TYR A 165 3.20 -28.18 -4.58
CA TYR A 165 2.64 -26.83 -4.43
C TYR A 165 1.17 -26.85 -4.10
N ILE A 166 0.71 -25.80 -3.42
CA ILE A 166 -0.71 -25.50 -3.21
C ILE A 166 -0.98 -24.11 -3.79
N MET A 167 -1.95 -24.04 -4.70
CA MET A 167 -2.41 -22.80 -5.32
C MET A 167 -3.82 -22.96 -5.88
N ALA A 168 -4.44 -21.87 -6.35
CA ALA A 168 -5.78 -21.96 -6.93
C ALA A 168 -5.81 -22.87 -8.16
N LYS A 169 -6.76 -23.79 -8.18
CA LYS A 169 -6.94 -24.78 -9.26
C LYS A 169 -7.11 -24.11 -10.62
N ALA A 170 -7.88 -23.03 -10.67
CA ALA A 170 -8.16 -22.30 -11.92
C ALA A 170 -6.91 -21.66 -12.57
N LEU A 171 -5.82 -21.48 -11.83
CA LEU A 171 -4.61 -20.82 -12.29
C LEU A 171 -3.41 -21.76 -12.52
N LEU A 172 -3.58 -23.06 -12.33
CA LEU A 172 -2.52 -24.05 -12.46
C LEU A 172 -1.80 -24.00 -13.80
N ASP A 173 -2.54 -24.05 -14.91
CA ASP A 173 -1.95 -24.03 -16.25
C ASP A 173 -1.21 -22.72 -16.55
N LYS A 174 -1.74 -21.59 -16.08
CA LYS A 174 -1.14 -20.28 -16.25
C LYS A 174 0.21 -20.16 -15.54
N VAL A 175 0.33 -20.74 -14.34
CA VAL A 175 1.52 -20.60 -13.48
C VAL A 175 2.51 -21.75 -13.70
N LEU A 176 2.05 -22.98 -13.76
CA LEU A 176 2.91 -24.17 -13.80
C LEU A 176 3.07 -24.75 -15.21
N GLY A 177 2.21 -24.37 -16.17
CA GLY A 177 2.25 -24.90 -17.53
C GLY A 177 3.56 -24.65 -18.29
N GLY A 178 4.32 -23.61 -17.91
CA GLY A 178 5.62 -23.26 -18.49
C GLY A 178 6.86 -23.85 -17.79
N ILE A 179 6.70 -24.71 -16.78
CA ILE A 179 7.83 -25.35 -16.10
C ILE A 179 8.61 -26.24 -17.09
N GLU A 180 9.94 -26.09 -17.09
CA GLU A 180 10.84 -26.95 -17.90
C GLU A 180 10.69 -28.41 -17.48
N ARG A 181 10.52 -29.30 -18.48
CA ARG A 181 10.28 -30.72 -18.25
C ARG A 181 10.71 -31.55 -19.46
N GLU A 182 10.89 -32.84 -19.24
CA GLU A 182 11.11 -33.80 -20.32
C GLU A 182 9.86 -33.88 -21.21
N GLU A 183 10.09 -34.10 -22.52
CA GLU A 183 9.02 -34.23 -23.50
C GLU A 183 8.09 -35.40 -23.14
N GLY A 184 6.79 -35.13 -23.12
CA GLY A 184 5.75 -36.11 -22.74
C GLY A 184 5.43 -36.19 -21.25
N THR A 185 6.16 -35.47 -20.38
CA THR A 185 5.85 -35.40 -18.95
C THR A 185 4.82 -34.29 -18.67
N PRO A 186 3.78 -34.52 -17.86
CA PRO A 186 2.85 -33.47 -17.47
C PRO A 186 3.55 -32.38 -16.63
N ALA A 187 3.12 -31.12 -16.76
CA ALA A 187 3.70 -30.01 -15.99
C ALA A 187 3.46 -30.18 -14.49
N TYR A 188 2.35 -30.78 -14.14
CA TYR A 188 1.95 -31.09 -12.77
C TYR A 188 0.95 -32.25 -12.75
N GLU A 189 0.81 -32.85 -11.58
CA GLU A 189 -0.20 -33.86 -11.26
C GLU A 189 -0.99 -33.39 -10.04
N ILE A 190 -2.33 -33.34 -10.13
CA ILE A 190 -3.20 -32.98 -9.00
C ILE A 190 -3.28 -34.17 -8.05
N ILE A 191 -2.85 -33.94 -6.80
CA ILE A 191 -2.89 -34.93 -5.73
C ILE A 191 -4.21 -34.84 -4.98
N GLU A 192 -4.64 -33.60 -4.62
CA GLU A 192 -5.80 -33.37 -3.78
C GLU A 192 -6.37 -31.97 -4.03
N GLU A 193 -7.67 -31.81 -3.77
CA GLU A 193 -8.38 -30.53 -3.90
C GLU A 193 -9.00 -30.13 -2.56
N TYR A 194 -9.00 -28.81 -2.30
CA TYR A 194 -9.48 -28.20 -1.06
C TYR A 194 -10.33 -26.97 -1.36
N LYS A 195 -11.17 -26.58 -0.42
CA LYS A 195 -11.71 -25.23 -0.39
C LYS A 195 -10.74 -24.29 0.33
N GLY A 196 -10.71 -23.02 -0.07
CA GLY A 196 -9.81 -22.05 0.57
C GLY A 196 -10.00 -21.98 2.09
N LYS A 197 -11.24 -22.08 2.58
CA LYS A 197 -11.55 -22.13 4.02
C LYS A 197 -10.84 -23.25 4.79
N ASP A 198 -10.48 -24.34 4.12
CA ASP A 198 -9.80 -25.48 4.75
C ASP A 198 -8.36 -25.16 5.14
N PHE A 199 -7.82 -24.06 4.59
CA PHE A 199 -6.49 -23.55 4.92
C PHE A 199 -6.49 -22.46 6.00
N GLU A 200 -7.65 -22.02 6.48
CA GLU A 200 -7.71 -20.98 7.50
C GLU A 200 -6.88 -21.37 8.74
N TYR A 201 -5.97 -20.47 9.15
CA TYR A 201 -4.97 -20.70 10.21
C TYR A 201 -3.93 -21.79 9.93
N LYS A 202 -3.81 -22.28 8.71
CA LYS A 202 -2.68 -23.15 8.34
C LYS A 202 -1.38 -22.39 8.46
N GLU A 203 -0.40 -22.96 9.17
CA GLU A 203 0.87 -22.34 9.48
C GLU A 203 1.91 -22.57 8.37
N TYR A 204 2.72 -21.54 8.09
CA TYR A 204 3.85 -21.63 7.19
C TYR A 204 5.12 -21.00 7.81
N GLU A 205 6.29 -21.40 7.31
CA GLU A 205 7.56 -20.87 7.80
C GLU A 205 7.79 -19.43 7.30
N PRO A 206 8.24 -18.50 8.17
CA PRO A 206 8.53 -17.13 7.76
C PRO A 206 9.64 -17.06 6.73
N LEU A 207 9.50 -16.20 5.70
CA LEU A 207 10.57 -15.98 4.71
C LEU A 207 11.79 -15.29 5.32
N TYR A 208 11.56 -14.39 6.29
CA TYR A 208 12.59 -13.56 6.90
C TYR A 208 12.47 -13.54 8.41
N GLN A 209 13.58 -13.74 9.09
CA GLN A 209 13.62 -13.73 10.55
C GLN A 209 13.25 -12.36 11.13
N CYS A 210 13.61 -11.25 10.45
CA CYS A 210 13.29 -9.90 10.90
C CYS A 210 11.77 -9.66 11.05
N ALA A 211 10.94 -10.21 10.14
CA ALA A 211 9.49 -10.10 10.24
C ALA A 211 8.96 -10.87 11.46
N LYS A 212 9.53 -12.06 11.73
CA LYS A 212 9.19 -12.86 12.91
C LYS A 212 9.55 -12.13 14.20
N ASP A 213 10.76 -11.58 14.29
CA ASP A 213 11.21 -10.84 15.48
C ASP A 213 10.31 -9.61 15.78
N CYS A 214 9.81 -8.94 14.73
CA CYS A 214 8.88 -7.84 14.88
C CYS A 214 7.48 -8.30 15.32
N ALA A 215 7.00 -9.42 14.83
CA ALA A 215 5.72 -10.00 15.23
C ALA A 215 5.77 -10.48 16.69
N ASP A 216 6.84 -11.16 17.09
CA ASP A 216 7.06 -11.66 18.45
C ASP A 216 7.08 -10.51 19.48
N LYS A 217 7.71 -9.37 19.15
CA LYS A 217 7.71 -8.16 19.99
C LYS A 217 6.32 -7.57 20.22
N GLN A 218 5.39 -7.78 19.29
CA GLN A 218 4.00 -7.32 19.41
C GLN A 218 3.10 -8.34 20.12
N HIS A 219 3.62 -9.53 20.48
CA HIS A 219 2.89 -10.63 21.09
C HIS A 219 1.65 -11.07 20.29
N LYS A 220 1.74 -10.97 18.95
CA LYS A 220 0.68 -11.34 18.03
C LYS A 220 1.06 -12.54 17.18
N LYS A 221 0.05 -13.31 16.76
CA LYS A 221 0.25 -14.46 15.87
C LYS A 221 0.49 -13.99 14.44
N ALA A 222 1.48 -14.59 13.79
CA ALA A 222 1.83 -14.34 12.40
C ALA A 222 2.13 -15.66 11.66
N PHE A 223 2.28 -15.57 10.34
CA PHE A 223 2.65 -16.67 9.45
C PHE A 223 1.57 -17.76 9.33
N PHE A 224 0.32 -17.31 9.27
CA PHE A 224 -0.85 -18.13 9.04
C PHE A 224 -1.55 -17.75 7.73
N VAL A 225 -2.33 -18.68 7.18
CA VAL A 225 -3.24 -18.40 6.08
C VAL A 225 -4.53 -17.79 6.64
N TYR A 226 -4.94 -16.67 6.06
CA TYR A 226 -6.21 -15.97 6.34
C TYR A 226 -7.18 -16.16 5.18
N CYS A 227 -8.45 -15.92 5.41
CA CYS A 227 -9.52 -16.04 4.42
C CYS A 227 -10.23 -14.69 4.20
N ASP A 228 -10.28 -14.26 2.93
CA ASP A 228 -11.05 -13.08 2.55
C ASP A 228 -11.42 -13.11 1.06
N ASN A 229 -12.63 -12.62 0.72
CA ASN A 229 -13.20 -12.71 -0.62
C ASN A 229 -12.58 -11.71 -1.62
N TYR A 230 -11.69 -10.80 -1.19
CA TYR A 230 -11.01 -9.88 -2.11
C TYR A 230 -9.98 -10.59 -3.01
N VAL A 231 -9.56 -11.79 -2.64
CA VAL A 231 -8.63 -12.59 -3.46
C VAL A 231 -9.36 -13.12 -4.69
N THR A 232 -8.90 -12.69 -5.88
CA THR A 232 -9.50 -13.07 -7.17
C THR A 232 -8.75 -14.20 -7.87
N MET A 233 -9.42 -14.84 -8.85
CA MET A 233 -8.85 -15.88 -9.70
C MET A 233 -8.47 -15.38 -11.10
N GLU A 234 -8.33 -14.06 -11.28
CA GLU A 234 -8.03 -13.45 -12.58
C GLU A 234 -6.54 -13.52 -12.90
N ASP A 235 -5.70 -13.23 -11.89
CA ASP A 235 -4.25 -13.17 -12.02
C ASP A 235 -3.53 -13.83 -10.84
N GLY A 236 -2.21 -14.07 -11.04
CA GLY A 236 -1.33 -14.60 -10.00
C GLY A 236 -1.54 -16.10 -9.74
N THR A 237 -1.59 -16.47 -8.47
CA THR A 237 -1.69 -17.86 -7.98
C THR A 237 -2.98 -18.13 -7.21
N GLY A 238 -3.83 -17.11 -7.02
CA GLY A 238 -4.99 -17.17 -6.12
C GLY A 238 -4.62 -17.17 -4.64
N ILE A 239 -3.36 -16.95 -4.30
CA ILE A 239 -2.86 -16.74 -2.94
C ILE A 239 -2.09 -15.42 -2.92
N VAL A 240 -2.46 -14.52 -2.02
CA VAL A 240 -1.85 -13.20 -1.87
C VAL A 240 -1.05 -13.17 -0.57
N HIS A 241 0.16 -12.59 -0.61
CA HIS A 241 0.90 -12.34 0.61
C HIS A 241 0.35 -11.09 1.32
N ILE A 242 0.31 -11.09 2.63
CA ILE A 242 -0.23 -10.00 3.45
C ILE A 242 0.90 -9.27 4.17
N ALA A 243 0.96 -7.96 3.92
CA ALA A 243 1.85 -7.01 4.60
C ALA A 243 1.04 -5.77 5.03
N PRO A 244 0.44 -5.73 6.23
CA PRO A 244 -0.54 -4.73 6.65
C PRO A 244 -0.06 -3.27 6.60
N ALA A 245 1.25 -3.04 6.56
CA ALA A 245 1.82 -1.70 6.44
C ALA A 245 1.81 -1.13 5.02
N PHE A 246 1.54 -1.96 3.97
CA PHE A 246 1.76 -1.61 2.57
C PHE A 246 0.54 -1.77 1.66
N GLY A 247 -0.57 -2.32 2.14
CA GLY A 247 -1.80 -2.48 1.38
C GLY A 247 -3.04 -2.14 2.21
N GLU A 248 -4.04 -1.49 1.61
CA GLU A 248 -5.29 -1.16 2.30
C GLU A 248 -6.09 -2.42 2.63
N ASP A 249 -6.20 -3.35 1.67
CA ASP A 249 -6.83 -4.66 1.88
C ASP A 249 -6.05 -5.49 2.89
N ASP A 250 -4.71 -5.49 2.82
CA ASP A 250 -3.85 -6.18 3.77
C ASP A 250 -4.07 -5.67 5.20
N ALA A 251 -4.16 -4.34 5.36
CA ALA A 251 -4.43 -3.71 6.65
C ALA A 251 -5.85 -4.03 7.15
N ARG A 252 -6.84 -4.12 6.26
CA ARG A 252 -8.21 -4.49 6.58
C ARG A 252 -8.28 -5.95 7.06
N VAL A 253 -7.69 -6.86 6.30
CA VAL A 253 -7.60 -8.29 6.65
C VAL A 253 -6.76 -8.47 7.92
N GLY A 254 -5.63 -7.77 8.03
CA GLY A 254 -4.79 -7.80 9.24
C GLY A 254 -5.54 -7.39 10.50
N ARG A 255 -6.38 -6.37 10.43
CA ARG A 255 -7.25 -5.97 11.58
C ARG A 255 -8.29 -7.03 11.92
N LYS A 256 -8.90 -7.67 10.90
CA LYS A 256 -9.88 -8.77 11.11
C LYS A 256 -9.28 -9.94 11.89
N TYR A 257 -8.02 -10.27 11.64
CA TYR A 257 -7.31 -11.39 12.26
C TYR A 257 -6.38 -10.99 13.42
N ASP A 258 -6.42 -9.73 13.87
CA ASP A 258 -5.51 -9.17 14.89
C ASP A 258 -4.02 -9.43 14.57
N ALA A 259 -3.66 -9.31 13.30
CA ALA A 259 -2.31 -9.54 12.82
C ALA A 259 -1.32 -8.47 13.33
N PRO A 260 -0.01 -8.79 13.44
CA PRO A 260 1.01 -7.80 13.74
C PRO A 260 1.16 -6.79 12.61
N PHE A 261 1.57 -5.57 12.96
CA PHE A 261 1.90 -4.53 11.99
C PHE A 261 3.43 -4.44 11.84
N VAL A 262 3.94 -4.91 10.70
CA VAL A 262 5.38 -4.98 10.42
C VAL A 262 5.71 -4.06 9.26
N GLN A 263 6.60 -3.09 9.51
CA GLN A 263 7.08 -2.15 8.51
C GLN A 263 8.61 -2.20 8.47
N MET A 264 9.16 -2.84 7.43
CA MET A 264 10.61 -3.05 7.26
C MET A 264 11.19 -2.22 6.12
N VAL A 265 10.35 -1.61 5.28
CA VAL A 265 10.73 -0.70 4.17
C VAL A 265 10.05 0.64 4.36
#